data_9fa6bcc50e4bc34e158ea274bbc67345
#
_entry.id   9fa6bcc50e4bc34e158ea274bbc67345
#
_cell.length_a   1.000
_cell.length_b   1.000
_cell.length_c   1.000
_cell.angle_alpha   90.00
_cell.angle_beta   90.00
_cell.angle_gamma   90.00
#
_symmetry.space_group_name_H-M   'P 1'
#
loop_
_entity.id
_entity.type
_entity.pdbx_description
1 polymer ?
#
loop_
_entity_poly.entity_id
_entity_poly.type
_entity_poly.pdbx_seq_one_letter_code
_entity_poly.pdbx_strand_id
1 'polypeptide(L)'
;MAYIEVNQNRHLQLLLNIYEAAPDGEHYTIDGIDCYLTNEPDKAYQFIVYDCGVMQTPTSIFRDADHRLLCGSVLPYEIPVFHKALSECGSLEVRPVAICVPQEIQEYCMELFGEDVQIAAASHDLFAKRANGQIYRPLVEKYIAGEKRL
;
A
#
# COMPACT_ATOMS: atom_id res chain seq x y z
N MET A 1 -4.49 13.69 2.61
CA MET A 1 -3.67 12.46 2.44
C MET A 1 -2.76 12.67 1.26
N ALA A 2 -1.51 12.23 1.37
CA ALA A 2 -0.57 12.23 0.25
C ALA A 2 -0.23 10.80 -0.19
N TYR A 3 0.06 10.63 -1.47
CA TYR A 3 0.65 9.44 -2.07
C TYR A 3 1.98 9.82 -2.72
N ILE A 4 3.03 9.09 -2.37
CA ILE A 4 4.40 9.34 -2.83
C ILE A 4 4.98 8.04 -3.40
N GLU A 5 5.32 8.04 -4.68
CA GLU A 5 6.02 6.93 -5.31
C GLU A 5 7.53 7.08 -5.08
N VAL A 6 8.10 6.21 -4.22
CA VAL A 6 9.53 6.25 -3.87
C VAL A 6 10.34 5.14 -4.56
N ASN A 7 9.87 4.74 -5.73
CA ASN A 7 10.49 3.72 -6.57
C ASN A 7 10.72 4.24 -8.00
N GLN A 8 11.34 3.42 -8.86
CA GLN A 8 11.68 3.82 -10.23
C GLN A 8 10.68 3.32 -11.27
N ASN A 9 9.56 2.73 -10.86
CA ASN A 9 8.60 2.10 -11.79
C ASN A 9 7.78 3.11 -12.59
N ARG A 10 7.67 4.36 -12.11
CA ARG A 10 6.90 5.44 -12.74
C ARG A 10 5.42 5.11 -12.94
N HIS A 11 4.85 4.30 -12.06
CA HIS A 11 3.42 3.96 -12.12
C HIS A 11 2.56 5.18 -11.88
N LEU A 12 2.97 6.04 -10.94
CA LEU A 12 2.26 7.29 -10.68
C LEU A 12 2.19 8.18 -11.94
N GLN A 13 3.29 8.30 -12.69
CA GLN A 13 3.27 9.08 -13.94
C GLN A 13 2.25 8.52 -14.96
N LEU A 14 2.11 7.20 -15.04
CA LEU A 14 1.10 6.57 -15.90
C LEU A 14 -0.32 6.90 -15.41
N LEU A 15 -0.56 6.82 -14.10
CA LEU A 15 -1.85 7.18 -13.50
C LEU A 15 -2.20 8.65 -13.77
N LEU A 16 -1.27 9.58 -13.57
CA LEU A 16 -1.47 11.00 -13.84
C LEU A 16 -1.87 11.25 -15.30
N ASN A 17 -1.27 10.52 -16.25
CA ASN A 17 -1.63 10.60 -17.66
C ASN A 17 -3.01 10.03 -17.95
N ILE A 18 -3.37 8.88 -17.34
CA ILE A 18 -4.69 8.23 -17.52
C ILE A 18 -5.81 9.12 -16.99
N TYR A 19 -5.60 9.76 -15.85
CA TYR A 19 -6.59 10.63 -15.21
C TYR A 19 -6.50 12.09 -15.69
N GLU A 20 -5.64 12.38 -16.66
CA GLU A 20 -5.42 13.75 -17.18
C GLU A 20 -5.20 14.76 -16.05
N ALA A 21 -4.50 14.34 -15.00
CA ALA A 21 -4.28 15.16 -13.82
C ALA A 21 -3.37 16.35 -14.15
N ALA A 22 -3.85 17.57 -13.89
CA ALA A 22 -3.03 18.77 -14.02
C ALA A 22 -2.19 19.00 -12.76
N PRO A 23 -0.98 19.57 -12.89
CA PRO A 23 -0.18 19.94 -11.74
C PRO A 23 -0.84 21.10 -10.96
N ASP A 24 -0.76 21.01 -9.62
CA ASP A 24 -1.13 22.06 -8.70
C ASP A 24 0.07 22.35 -7.78
N GLY A 25 0.91 23.31 -8.17
CA GLY A 25 2.20 23.56 -7.53
C GLY A 25 3.17 22.37 -7.73
N GLU A 26 3.61 21.75 -6.65
CA GLU A 26 4.57 20.64 -6.66
C GLU A 26 3.90 19.25 -6.64
N HIS A 27 2.58 19.19 -6.64
CA HIS A 27 1.82 17.96 -6.64
C HIS A 27 0.73 17.91 -7.70
N TYR A 28 0.10 16.77 -7.83
CA TYR A 28 -1.09 16.51 -8.66
C TYR A 28 -2.20 16.02 -7.75
N THR A 29 -3.46 16.29 -8.08
CA THR A 29 -4.57 15.77 -7.29
C THR A 29 -5.41 14.80 -8.10
N ILE A 30 -5.57 13.58 -7.60
CA ILE A 30 -6.47 12.56 -8.15
C ILE A 30 -7.47 12.16 -7.06
N ASP A 31 -8.75 12.38 -7.30
CA ASP A 31 -9.85 12.04 -6.37
C ASP A 31 -9.64 12.53 -4.92
N GLY A 32 -9.04 13.73 -4.77
CA GLY A 32 -8.76 14.34 -3.46
C GLY A 32 -7.52 13.78 -2.74
N ILE A 33 -6.68 13.03 -3.46
CA ILE A 33 -5.39 12.55 -2.99
C ILE A 33 -4.31 13.36 -3.67
N ASP A 34 -3.44 13.99 -2.90
CA ASP A 34 -2.30 14.73 -3.43
C ASP A 34 -1.16 13.73 -3.74
N CYS A 35 -0.76 13.72 -5.00
CA CYS A 35 0.21 12.77 -5.55
C CYS A 35 1.52 13.48 -5.87
N TYR A 36 2.63 12.97 -5.37
CA TYR A 36 3.96 13.55 -5.54
C TYR A 36 4.87 12.65 -6.37
N LEU A 37 5.53 13.23 -7.35
CA LEU A 37 6.62 12.59 -8.11
C LEU A 37 7.99 12.79 -7.44
N THR A 38 8.03 13.54 -6.34
CA THR A 38 9.21 13.78 -5.49
C THR A 38 9.01 13.12 -4.13
N ASN A 39 10.10 12.84 -3.44
CA ASN A 39 10.04 12.18 -2.14
C ASN A 39 9.64 13.11 -0.98
N GLU A 40 9.55 14.40 -1.23
CA GLU A 40 9.28 15.42 -0.20
C GLU A 40 7.99 16.16 -0.54
N PRO A 41 6.95 16.01 0.30
CA PRO A 41 5.73 16.80 0.14
C PRO A 41 5.97 18.26 0.55
N ASP A 42 5.31 19.18 -0.14
CA ASP A 42 5.39 20.63 0.08
C ASP A 42 4.64 21.12 1.32
N LYS A 43 3.84 20.25 1.93
CA LYS A 43 3.03 20.53 3.13
C LYS A 43 2.91 19.31 4.04
N ALA A 44 2.48 19.53 5.28
CA ALA A 44 2.23 18.47 6.24
C ALA A 44 0.91 17.72 5.93
N TYR A 45 0.94 16.41 6.10
CA TYR A 45 -0.22 15.53 5.95
C TYR A 45 -0.42 14.68 7.20
N GLN A 46 -1.67 14.41 7.52
CA GLN A 46 -2.02 13.47 8.58
C GLN A 46 -1.64 12.02 8.21
N PHE A 47 -1.79 11.69 6.92
CA PHE A 47 -1.43 10.37 6.38
C PHE A 47 -0.64 10.53 5.09
N ILE A 48 0.45 9.79 5.00
CA ILE A 48 1.28 9.67 3.80
C ILE A 48 1.38 8.19 3.45
N VAL A 49 1.08 7.86 2.21
CA VAL A 49 1.28 6.52 1.65
C VAL A 49 2.54 6.55 0.79
N TYR A 50 3.54 5.77 1.17
CA TYR A 50 4.75 5.57 0.37
C TYR A 50 4.63 4.29 -0.45
N ASP A 51 4.65 4.41 -1.76
CA ASP A 51 4.76 3.27 -2.66
C ASP A 51 6.23 2.93 -2.88
N CYS A 52 6.70 1.91 -2.18
CA CYS A 52 8.08 1.44 -2.27
C CYS A 52 8.33 0.55 -3.51
N GLY A 53 7.29 0.24 -4.29
CA GLY A 53 7.39 -0.62 -5.45
C GLY A 53 7.74 -2.07 -5.10
N VAL A 54 8.40 -2.75 -6.04
CA VAL A 54 8.88 -4.12 -5.82
C VAL A 54 10.21 -4.08 -5.09
N MET A 55 10.24 -4.58 -3.86
CA MET A 55 11.42 -4.60 -3.00
C MET A 55 12.01 -6.01 -2.93
N GLN A 56 13.33 -6.14 -3.07
CA GLN A 56 14.06 -7.35 -2.70
C GLN A 56 14.45 -7.33 -1.23
N THR A 57 14.78 -6.15 -0.71
CA THR A 57 15.11 -5.91 0.70
C THR A 57 14.39 -4.64 1.19
N PRO A 58 13.97 -4.59 2.46
CA PRO A 58 13.30 -3.42 3.01
C PRO A 58 14.17 -2.15 2.93
N THR A 59 13.64 -1.11 2.29
CA THR A 59 14.27 0.21 2.22
C THR A 59 14.19 0.95 3.57
N SER A 60 14.94 2.06 3.74
CA SER A 60 14.83 2.89 4.96
C SER A 60 13.41 3.43 5.14
N ILE A 61 12.79 3.95 4.10
CA ILE A 61 11.41 4.47 4.14
C ILE A 61 10.44 3.39 4.61
N PHE A 62 10.56 2.16 4.09
CA PHE A 62 9.72 1.04 4.52
C PHE A 62 9.97 0.67 5.99
N ARG A 63 11.24 0.70 6.45
CA ARG A 63 11.61 0.40 7.84
C ARG A 63 11.08 1.41 8.83
N ASP A 64 11.09 2.69 8.45
CA ASP A 64 10.76 3.83 9.33
C ASP A 64 9.25 4.15 9.32
N ALA A 65 8.46 3.54 8.42
CA ALA A 65 7.02 3.74 8.36
C ALA A 65 6.31 3.26 9.64
N ASP A 66 5.25 3.93 10.07
CA ASP A 66 4.41 3.51 11.21
C ASP A 66 3.68 2.19 10.93
N HIS A 67 3.25 2.00 9.69
CA HIS A 67 2.57 0.80 9.22
C HIS A 67 3.20 0.31 7.92
N ARG A 68 3.39 -1.00 7.83
CA ARG A 68 4.01 -1.66 6.69
C ARG A 68 3.05 -2.69 6.12
N LEU A 69 2.70 -2.52 4.86
CA LEU A 69 1.94 -3.51 4.10
C LEU A 69 2.86 -4.12 3.05
N LEU A 70 2.97 -5.43 3.03
CA LEU A 70 3.69 -6.15 1.99
C LEU A 70 2.67 -6.89 1.13
N CYS A 71 2.49 -6.42 -0.10
CA CYS A 71 1.56 -7.00 -1.06
C CYS A 71 2.27 -8.07 -1.90
N GLY A 72 1.65 -9.23 -2.04
CA GLY A 72 2.16 -10.32 -2.85
C GLY A 72 1.06 -11.10 -3.52
N SER A 73 1.34 -11.63 -4.72
CA SER A 73 0.45 -12.53 -5.42
C SER A 73 0.57 -13.95 -4.87
N VAL A 74 -0.53 -14.67 -4.90
CA VAL A 74 -0.61 -16.08 -4.49
C VAL A 74 -0.73 -17.03 -5.68
N LEU A 75 -0.36 -16.59 -6.85
CA LEU A 75 -0.18 -17.50 -7.98
C LEU A 75 0.95 -18.49 -7.64
N PRO A 76 0.83 -19.78 -8.00
CA PRO A 76 1.74 -20.82 -7.52
C PRO A 76 3.23 -20.54 -7.75
N TYR A 77 3.57 -19.86 -8.83
CA TYR A 77 4.95 -19.48 -9.16
C TYR A 77 5.42 -18.21 -8.45
N GLU A 78 4.53 -17.42 -7.84
CA GLU A 78 4.84 -16.18 -7.12
C GLU A 78 4.85 -16.37 -5.59
N ILE A 79 4.20 -17.41 -5.07
CA ILE A 79 4.19 -17.75 -3.64
C ILE A 79 5.61 -17.79 -3.03
N PRO A 80 6.61 -18.45 -3.64
CA PRO A 80 7.97 -18.49 -3.07
C PRO A 80 8.61 -17.09 -3.00
N VAL A 81 8.28 -16.20 -3.94
CA VAL A 81 8.78 -14.81 -3.96
C VAL A 81 8.17 -14.04 -2.81
N PHE A 82 6.87 -14.18 -2.58
CA PHE A 82 6.18 -13.51 -1.48
C PHE A 82 6.68 -13.99 -0.12
N HIS A 83 6.84 -15.30 0.08
CA HIS A 83 7.44 -15.88 1.29
C HIS A 83 8.84 -15.35 1.54
N LYS A 84 9.68 -15.30 0.51
CA LYS A 84 11.02 -14.76 0.62
C LYS A 84 10.99 -13.28 1.04
N ALA A 85 10.15 -12.48 0.43
CA ALA A 85 10.01 -11.06 0.76
C ALA A 85 9.57 -10.85 2.21
N LEU A 86 8.62 -11.67 2.72
CA LEU A 86 8.23 -11.65 4.13
C LEU A 86 9.40 -12.03 5.05
N SER A 87 10.17 -13.06 4.71
CA SER A 87 11.32 -13.48 5.52
C SER A 87 12.44 -12.43 5.56
N GLU A 88 12.65 -11.68 4.49
CA GLU A 88 13.62 -10.57 4.42
C GLU A 88 13.23 -9.38 5.30
N CYS A 89 11.95 -9.26 5.68
CA CYS A 89 11.50 -8.25 6.64
C CYS A 89 12.00 -8.54 8.07
N GLY A 90 12.38 -9.78 8.38
CA GLY A 90 12.96 -10.16 9.68
C GLY A 90 12.04 -9.86 10.85
N SER A 91 12.50 -9.03 11.79
CA SER A 91 11.74 -8.64 12.99
C SER A 91 10.82 -7.44 12.80
N LEU A 92 10.72 -6.88 11.59
CA LEU A 92 9.79 -5.77 11.32
C LEU A 92 8.34 -6.26 11.43
N GLU A 93 7.51 -5.50 12.11
CA GLU A 93 6.06 -5.73 12.07
C GLU A 93 5.53 -5.35 10.69
N VAL A 94 5.17 -6.36 9.91
CA VAL A 94 4.67 -6.21 8.54
C VAL A 94 3.35 -6.97 8.42
N ARG A 95 2.37 -6.34 7.79
CA ARG A 95 1.09 -7.00 7.48
C ARG A 95 1.12 -7.56 6.07
N PRO A 96 1.03 -8.88 5.89
CA PRO A 96 0.96 -9.49 4.58
C PRO A 96 -0.41 -9.22 3.94
N VAL A 97 -0.40 -8.82 2.67
CA VAL A 97 -1.61 -8.60 1.87
C VAL A 97 -1.52 -9.46 0.61
N ALA A 98 -2.37 -10.46 0.53
CA ALA A 98 -2.49 -11.31 -0.64
C ALA A 98 -3.37 -10.64 -1.70
N ILE A 99 -2.86 -10.51 -2.91
CA ILE A 99 -3.57 -9.92 -4.05
C ILE A 99 -3.89 -11.00 -5.09
N CYS A 100 -4.91 -10.75 -5.90
CA CYS A 100 -5.33 -11.66 -6.97
C CYS A 100 -5.64 -13.09 -6.48
N VAL A 101 -6.27 -13.21 -5.32
CA VAL A 101 -6.60 -14.49 -4.70
C VAL A 101 -7.92 -15.03 -5.23
N PRO A 102 -7.94 -16.16 -5.97
CA PRO A 102 -9.16 -16.85 -6.30
C PRO A 102 -9.91 -17.32 -5.04
N GLN A 103 -11.24 -17.31 -5.09
CA GLN A 103 -12.05 -17.67 -3.92
C GLN A 103 -11.73 -19.07 -3.39
N GLU A 104 -11.42 -20.00 -4.29
CA GLU A 104 -11.17 -21.41 -3.99
C GLU A 104 -9.90 -21.65 -3.18
N ILE A 105 -8.96 -20.68 -3.18
CA ILE A 105 -7.68 -20.80 -2.48
C ILE A 105 -7.53 -19.83 -1.31
N GLN A 106 -8.58 -19.12 -0.91
CA GLN A 106 -8.49 -18.14 0.19
C GLN A 106 -8.10 -18.81 1.52
N GLU A 107 -8.71 -19.97 1.83
CA GLU A 107 -8.36 -20.73 3.03
C GLU A 107 -6.90 -21.19 2.99
N TYR A 108 -6.43 -21.62 1.83
CA TYR A 108 -5.04 -22.02 1.64
C TYR A 108 -4.05 -20.86 1.81
N CYS A 109 -4.43 -19.63 1.45
CA CYS A 109 -3.60 -18.47 1.74
C CYS A 109 -3.39 -18.25 3.23
N MET A 110 -4.41 -18.47 4.06
CA MET A 110 -4.31 -18.36 5.51
C MET A 110 -3.36 -19.43 6.09
N GLU A 111 -3.39 -20.64 5.55
CA GLU A 111 -2.44 -21.69 5.92
C GLU A 111 -1.00 -21.34 5.54
N LEU A 112 -0.80 -20.71 4.39
CA LEU A 112 0.54 -20.36 3.88
C LEU A 112 1.16 -19.16 4.58
N PHE A 113 0.38 -18.13 4.85
CA PHE A 113 0.88 -16.80 5.29
C PHE A 113 0.45 -16.44 6.72
N GLY A 114 -0.31 -17.32 7.38
CA GLY A 114 -0.85 -17.12 8.72
C GLY A 114 -2.22 -16.44 8.73
N GLU A 115 -2.88 -16.48 9.90
CA GLU A 115 -4.23 -15.94 10.09
C GLU A 115 -4.30 -14.41 9.92
N ASP A 116 -3.16 -13.71 10.06
CA ASP A 116 -3.07 -12.26 9.93
C ASP A 116 -3.00 -11.77 8.46
N VAL A 117 -2.90 -12.69 7.49
CA VAL A 117 -2.90 -12.32 6.08
C VAL A 117 -4.21 -11.66 5.69
N GLN A 118 -4.11 -10.49 5.07
CA GLN A 118 -5.27 -9.79 4.53
C GLN A 118 -5.44 -10.14 3.06
N ILE A 119 -6.67 -10.38 2.62
CA ILE A 119 -6.96 -10.67 1.21
C ILE A 119 -7.53 -9.40 0.58
N ALA A 120 -6.82 -8.87 -0.42
CA ALA A 120 -7.26 -7.71 -1.16
C ALA A 120 -8.28 -8.09 -2.23
N ALA A 121 -9.41 -7.41 -2.24
CA ALA A 121 -10.39 -7.53 -3.31
C ALA A 121 -9.87 -6.82 -4.56
N ALA A 122 -10.03 -7.47 -5.72
CA ALA A 122 -9.78 -6.83 -7.00
C ALA A 122 -10.85 -5.75 -7.26
N SER A 123 -10.43 -4.59 -7.74
CA SER A 123 -11.32 -3.52 -8.19
C SER A 123 -10.88 -3.03 -9.55
N HIS A 124 -11.83 -2.80 -10.46
CA HIS A 124 -11.57 -2.16 -11.74
C HIS A 124 -11.38 -0.65 -11.60
N ASP A 125 -11.91 -0.07 -10.53
CA ASP A 125 -11.69 1.32 -10.16
C ASP A 125 -10.52 1.39 -9.18
N LEU A 126 -9.41 1.95 -9.62
CA LEU A 126 -8.18 2.10 -8.83
C LEU A 126 -8.37 2.98 -7.58
N PHE A 127 -9.36 3.87 -7.61
CA PHE A 127 -9.68 4.78 -6.51
C PHE A 127 -10.99 4.43 -5.80
N ALA A 128 -11.45 3.17 -5.90
CA ALA A 128 -12.65 2.71 -5.23
C ALA A 128 -12.54 2.88 -3.70
N LYS A 129 -13.12 3.94 -3.17
CA LYS A 129 -13.01 4.38 -1.75
C LYS A 129 -13.42 3.33 -0.72
N ARG A 130 -14.19 2.32 -1.11
CA ARG A 130 -14.69 1.27 -0.22
C ARG A 130 -14.02 -0.08 -0.43
N ALA A 131 -13.31 -0.26 -1.56
CA ALA A 131 -12.55 -1.47 -1.78
C ALA A 131 -11.45 -1.58 -0.73
N ASN A 132 -11.25 -2.76 -0.20
CA ASN A 132 -10.20 -3.05 0.78
C ASN A 132 -10.24 -2.24 2.09
N GLY A 133 -11.39 -1.64 2.42
CA GLY A 133 -11.57 -0.87 3.66
C GLY A 133 -11.22 -1.67 4.91
N GLN A 134 -11.44 -2.99 4.92
CA GLN A 134 -11.07 -3.89 6.00
C GLN A 134 -9.55 -3.94 6.25
N ILE A 135 -8.73 -3.64 5.24
CA ILE A 135 -7.26 -3.67 5.35
C ILE A 135 -6.75 -2.37 6.00
N TYR A 136 -7.20 -1.21 5.54
CA TYR A 136 -6.62 0.07 5.97
C TYR A 136 -7.37 0.76 7.11
N ARG A 137 -8.69 0.53 7.29
CA ARG A 137 -9.44 1.16 8.39
C ARG A 137 -8.81 0.94 9.76
N PRO A 138 -8.45 -0.29 10.16
CA PRO A 138 -7.85 -0.52 11.47
C PRO A 138 -6.52 0.23 11.66
N LEU A 139 -5.84 0.58 10.56
CA LEU A 139 -4.58 1.31 10.61
C LEU A 139 -4.78 2.79 10.95
N VAL A 140 -5.84 3.40 10.42
CA VAL A 140 -6.08 4.84 10.52
C VAL A 140 -7.05 5.23 11.64
N GLU A 141 -7.97 4.35 12.05
CA GLU A 141 -9.01 4.63 13.05
C GLU A 141 -8.43 5.06 14.40
N LYS A 142 -7.30 4.48 14.81
CA LYS A 142 -6.64 4.84 16.06
C LYS A 142 -6.14 6.30 16.09
N TYR A 143 -5.75 6.84 14.94
CA TYR A 143 -5.29 8.24 14.81
C TYR A 143 -6.48 9.20 14.77
N ILE A 144 -7.55 8.84 14.08
CA ILE A 144 -8.79 9.63 14.02
C ILE A 144 -9.45 9.70 15.40
N ALA A 145 -9.44 8.59 16.17
CA ALA A 145 -9.99 8.56 17.53
C ALA A 145 -9.18 9.40 18.54
N GLY A 146 -7.87 9.57 18.32
CA GLY A 146 -6.97 10.37 19.15
C GLY A 146 -7.25 11.88 19.09
N GLU A 147 -7.70 12.39 17.94
CA GLU A 147 -8.05 13.80 17.78
C GLU A 147 -9.31 14.25 18.54
N LYS A 148 -10.16 13.30 18.96
CA LYS A 148 -11.36 13.61 19.77
C LYS A 148 -11.09 13.77 21.28
N ARG A 149 -9.81 13.71 21.71
CA ARG A 149 -9.42 13.81 23.14
C ARG A 149 -8.69 15.10 23.52
N LEU A 150 -8.78 16.15 22.67
CA LEU A 150 -8.30 17.49 23.01
C LEU A 150 -9.46 18.44 23.29
#